data_bddcea42f7d6e70b80b96188e4f543ee
#
_entry.id   bddcea42f7d6e70b80b96188e4f543ee
#
_cell.length_a   1.000
_cell.length_b   1.000
_cell.length_c   1.000
_cell.angle_alpha   90.00
_cell.angle_beta   90.00
_cell.angle_gamma   90.00
#
_symmetry.space_group_name_H-M   'P 1'
#
loop_
_entity.id
_entity.type
_entity.pdbx_description
1 polymer ?
#
loop_
_entity_poly.entity_id
_entity_poly.type
_entity_poly.pdbx_seq_one_letter_code
_entity_poly.pdbx_strand_id
1 'polypeptide(L)'
;ITHTDRDIWDCLALDLETPRPGRRPNLSVIDFRPISQAWLRRAVKEWVKTLRPDTSQVKRTLQAATLASAALEARPGGGHDERELRFADLDAIFEAINTATNASGGLYETRYRRGLWANFHAVIDLGRATDVLVDLPGTFSRHSSHSIAHEEANEDHIGKAVPETVVAQLDAHMGLLGVDGNYGRIWSAVDTNAMFAAAYQVLRDTGRRPGEVVSLRLDCLECDAGEWALIYDNHKKRRLRRRLPITAETAAVIQAWQARRAGMDLPACTQGWLFPACWQSSGPGHLGTIRLSQALRSWVDAIPRLDSDVPGLDGTPLPFDRLAIYPYAFRHSYA
;
A
#
# COMPACT_ATOMS: atom_id res chain seq x y z
N ILE A 1 -13.22 34.28 7.29
CA ILE A 1 -12.14 33.47 6.68
C ILE A 1 -12.55 32.03 6.88
N THR A 2 -12.91 31.35 5.80
CA THR A 2 -13.24 29.90 5.84
C THR A 2 -11.99 29.09 6.10
N HIS A 3 -12.14 27.84 6.59
CA HIS A 3 -11.02 26.93 6.81
C HIS A 3 -10.18 26.75 5.53
N THR A 4 -10.83 26.80 4.36
CA THR A 4 -10.20 26.60 3.04
C THR A 4 -9.48 27.83 2.49
N ASP A 5 -9.61 29.01 3.10
CA ASP A 5 -8.85 30.22 2.72
C ASP A 5 -7.41 30.20 3.27
N ARG A 6 -7.17 29.38 4.29
CA ARG A 6 -5.85 29.24 4.92
C ARG A 6 -4.92 28.37 4.07
N ASP A 7 -3.61 28.48 4.33
CA ASP A 7 -2.59 27.63 3.68
C ASP A 7 -2.31 26.33 4.44
N ILE A 8 -2.99 26.12 5.56
CA ILE A 8 -2.93 24.88 6.35
C ILE A 8 -4.35 24.40 6.58
N TRP A 9 -4.64 23.18 6.16
CA TRP A 9 -5.95 22.55 6.31
C TRP A 9 -5.88 21.29 7.18
N ASP A 10 -6.89 21.10 8.00
CA ASP A 10 -7.08 19.86 8.77
C ASP A 10 -7.83 18.84 7.92
N CYS A 11 -7.24 17.65 7.72
CA CYS A 11 -7.84 16.58 6.94
C CYS A 11 -9.15 16.05 7.57
N LEU A 12 -9.27 16.09 8.90
CA LEU A 12 -10.50 15.68 9.58
C LEU A 12 -11.62 16.68 9.36
N ALA A 13 -11.31 17.98 9.38
CA ALA A 13 -12.29 19.04 9.11
C ALA A 13 -12.80 19.01 7.66
N LEU A 14 -12.02 18.43 6.73
CA LEU A 14 -12.39 18.26 5.33
C LEU A 14 -13.09 16.94 5.06
N ASP A 15 -13.17 16.03 6.04
CA ASP A 15 -13.75 14.70 5.87
C ASP A 15 -13.17 13.95 4.65
N LEU A 16 -11.84 14.01 4.50
CA LEU A 16 -11.17 13.31 3.41
C LEU A 16 -11.09 11.80 3.70
N GLU A 17 -11.38 11.02 2.67
CA GLU A 17 -11.26 9.57 2.77
C GLU A 17 -9.83 9.14 3.13
N THR A 18 -9.73 8.16 4.02
CA THR A 18 -8.47 7.46 4.22
C THR A 18 -8.36 6.31 3.22
N PRO A 19 -7.13 5.94 2.77
CA PRO A 19 -6.95 4.85 1.81
C PRO A 19 -7.46 3.50 2.31
N ARG A 20 -7.70 3.40 3.62
CA ARG A 20 -8.21 2.19 4.29
C ARG A 20 -9.20 2.60 5.38
N PRO A 21 -10.45 2.12 5.31
CA PRO A 21 -11.44 2.37 6.36
C PRO A 21 -10.89 2.01 7.75
N GLY A 22 -11.17 2.87 8.74
CA GLY A 22 -10.79 2.65 10.14
C GLY A 22 -9.31 2.89 10.48
N ARG A 23 -8.46 3.30 9.57
CA ARG A 23 -7.10 3.76 9.88
C ARG A 23 -7.08 5.27 10.12
N ARG A 24 -6.18 5.69 11.04
CA ARG A 24 -5.85 7.12 11.13
C ARG A 24 -5.30 7.59 9.78
N PRO A 25 -5.67 8.80 9.34
CA PRO A 25 -5.07 9.39 8.15
C PRO A 25 -3.54 9.36 8.27
N ASN A 26 -2.87 8.95 7.21
CA ASN A 26 -1.41 9.07 7.11
C ASN A 26 -0.96 10.53 6.90
N LEU A 27 -1.91 11.43 6.80
CA LEU A 27 -1.75 12.86 6.71
C LEU A 27 -2.85 13.49 7.58
N SER A 28 -2.49 14.17 8.67
CA SER A 28 -3.44 14.87 9.53
C SER A 28 -3.68 16.29 9.08
N VAL A 29 -2.67 16.91 8.48
CA VAL A 29 -2.66 18.31 8.05
C VAL A 29 -2.14 18.40 6.62
N ILE A 30 -2.79 19.21 5.79
CA ILE A 30 -2.33 19.60 4.46
C ILE A 30 -1.67 20.96 4.57
N ASP A 31 -0.38 21.05 4.34
CA ASP A 31 0.40 22.28 4.36
C ASP A 31 0.75 22.70 2.93
N PHE A 32 0.18 23.80 2.46
CA PHE A 32 0.41 24.33 1.11
C PHE A 32 1.54 25.37 1.07
N ARG A 33 2.11 25.79 2.21
CA ARG A 33 3.16 26.83 2.28
C ARG A 33 4.45 26.48 1.52
N PRO A 34 4.84 25.21 1.37
CA PRO A 34 6.00 24.84 0.54
C PRO A 34 5.84 25.14 -0.96
N ILE A 35 4.62 25.49 -1.40
CA ILE A 35 4.34 25.87 -2.78
C ILE A 35 4.39 27.40 -2.85
N SER A 36 5.48 27.98 -3.39
CA SER A 36 5.71 29.42 -3.40
C SER A 36 4.79 30.15 -4.37
N GLN A 37 4.52 29.59 -5.55
CA GLN A 37 3.70 30.20 -6.58
C GLN A 37 2.22 30.20 -6.18
N ALA A 38 1.62 31.37 -6.09
CA ALA A 38 0.24 31.54 -5.67
C ALA A 38 -0.77 30.84 -6.59
N TRP A 39 -0.52 30.86 -7.90
CA TRP A 39 -1.36 30.19 -8.89
C TRP A 39 -1.35 28.67 -8.71
N LEU A 40 -0.17 28.05 -8.51
CA LEU A 40 -0.03 26.60 -8.32
C LEU A 40 -0.68 26.16 -6.99
N ARG A 41 -0.46 26.92 -5.93
CA ARG A 41 -1.09 26.69 -4.63
C ARG A 41 -2.62 26.75 -4.73
N ARG A 42 -3.16 27.74 -5.47
CA ARG A 42 -4.59 27.87 -5.75
C ARG A 42 -5.11 26.66 -6.52
N ALA A 43 -4.40 26.19 -7.54
CA ALA A 43 -4.79 25.04 -8.33
C ALA A 43 -4.79 23.74 -7.50
N VAL A 44 -3.78 23.50 -6.65
CA VAL A 44 -3.75 22.34 -5.76
C VAL A 44 -4.89 22.37 -4.74
N LYS A 45 -5.18 23.54 -4.16
CA LYS A 45 -6.31 23.70 -3.25
C LYS A 45 -7.64 23.37 -3.94
N GLU A 46 -7.83 23.87 -5.16
CA GLU A 46 -9.04 23.59 -5.94
C GLU A 46 -9.16 22.12 -6.27
N TRP A 47 -8.05 21.47 -6.63
CA TRP A 47 -8.00 20.02 -6.89
C TRP A 47 -8.44 19.20 -5.66
N VAL A 48 -7.97 19.56 -4.45
CA VAL A 48 -8.39 18.89 -3.20
C VAL A 48 -9.88 19.12 -2.92
N LYS A 49 -10.39 20.34 -3.11
CA LYS A 49 -11.79 20.68 -2.86
C LYS A 49 -12.74 19.92 -3.79
N THR A 50 -12.42 19.93 -5.07
CA THR A 50 -13.30 19.41 -6.13
C THR A 50 -13.33 17.89 -6.17
N LEU A 51 -12.16 17.24 -6.09
CA LEU A 51 -12.07 15.80 -6.22
C LEU A 51 -12.14 15.04 -4.90
N ARG A 52 -11.94 15.71 -3.77
CA ARG A 52 -11.90 15.10 -2.43
C ARG A 52 -11.10 13.78 -2.41
N PRO A 53 -9.84 13.78 -2.87
CA PRO A 53 -9.03 12.58 -2.98
C PRO A 53 -8.69 12.00 -1.61
N ASP A 54 -8.28 10.73 -1.57
CA ASP A 54 -7.78 10.14 -0.33
C ASP A 54 -6.47 10.81 0.14
N THR A 55 -6.18 10.73 1.44
CA THR A 55 -5.03 11.40 2.06
C THR A 55 -3.68 10.95 1.47
N SER A 56 -3.56 9.74 0.94
CA SER A 56 -2.33 9.27 0.27
C SER A 56 -2.14 9.93 -1.08
N GLN A 57 -3.23 10.17 -1.80
CA GLN A 57 -3.21 10.87 -3.06
C GLN A 57 -2.89 12.36 -2.85
N VAL A 58 -3.51 13.00 -1.82
CA VAL A 58 -3.17 14.37 -1.42
C VAL A 58 -1.68 14.50 -1.14
N LYS A 59 -1.12 13.60 -0.31
CA LYS A 59 0.31 13.63 0.03
C LYS A 59 1.22 13.57 -1.19
N ARG A 60 0.92 12.68 -2.14
CA ARG A 60 1.71 12.55 -3.39
C ARG A 60 1.56 13.77 -4.29
N THR A 61 0.37 14.35 -4.37
CA THR A 61 0.11 15.55 -5.17
C THR A 61 0.82 16.77 -4.58
N LEU A 62 0.81 16.92 -3.25
CA LEU A 62 1.60 17.96 -2.58
C LEU A 62 3.10 17.80 -2.84
N GLN A 63 3.62 16.59 -2.77
CA GLN A 63 5.03 16.33 -3.09
C GLN A 63 5.36 16.73 -4.54
N ALA A 64 4.52 16.35 -5.50
CA ALA A 64 4.69 16.74 -6.89
C ALA A 64 4.65 18.27 -7.09
N ALA A 65 3.70 18.94 -6.44
CA ALA A 65 3.58 20.40 -6.50
C ALA A 65 4.75 21.12 -5.80
N THR A 66 5.28 20.57 -4.71
CA THR A 66 6.46 21.12 -4.02
C THR A 66 7.71 20.99 -4.90
N LEU A 67 7.92 19.85 -5.56
CA LEU A 67 9.01 19.67 -6.53
C LEU A 67 8.88 20.64 -7.69
N ALA A 68 7.67 20.79 -8.24
CA ALA A 68 7.39 21.74 -9.31
C ALA A 68 7.67 23.19 -8.88
N SER A 69 7.23 23.56 -7.66
CA SER A 69 7.48 24.88 -7.09
C SER A 69 8.97 25.17 -6.96
N ALA A 70 9.75 24.23 -6.42
CA ALA A 70 11.19 24.39 -6.28
C ALA A 70 11.91 24.51 -7.65
N ALA A 71 11.47 23.74 -8.65
CA ALA A 71 11.99 23.83 -10.00
C ALA A 71 11.74 25.21 -10.65
N LEU A 72 10.55 25.75 -10.43
CA LEU A 72 10.18 27.09 -10.93
C LEU A 72 10.97 28.19 -10.21
N GLU A 73 11.16 28.11 -8.89
CA GLU A 73 11.97 29.07 -8.12
C GLU A 73 13.40 29.18 -8.63
N ALA A 74 13.97 28.10 -9.14
CA ALA A 74 15.30 28.08 -9.72
C ALA A 74 15.37 28.74 -11.13
N ARG A 75 14.25 29.14 -11.71
CA ARG A 75 14.16 29.77 -13.02
C ARG A 75 14.04 31.29 -12.93
N PRO A 76 14.39 32.03 -13.99
CA PRO A 76 14.15 33.47 -14.07
C PRO A 76 12.67 33.80 -13.80
N GLY A 77 12.41 34.74 -12.89
CA GLY A 77 11.06 35.13 -12.49
C GLY A 77 10.39 34.18 -11.48
N GLY A 78 11.03 33.07 -11.10
CA GLY A 78 10.52 32.15 -10.06
C GLY A 78 9.19 31.49 -10.40
N GLY A 79 8.69 31.66 -11.64
CA GLY A 79 7.39 31.13 -12.06
C GLY A 79 6.18 31.74 -11.33
N HIS A 80 6.30 32.95 -10.76
CA HIS A 80 5.23 33.58 -9.99
C HIS A 80 4.10 34.15 -10.86
N ASP A 81 4.40 34.65 -12.07
CA ASP A 81 3.39 35.05 -13.04
C ASP A 81 3.08 33.88 -13.99
N GLU A 82 1.89 33.32 -13.86
CA GLU A 82 1.42 32.19 -14.67
C GLU A 82 1.36 32.48 -16.17
N ARG A 83 1.23 33.77 -16.57
CA ARG A 83 1.18 34.20 -17.98
C ARG A 83 2.51 34.11 -18.67
N GLU A 84 3.61 34.17 -17.92
CA GLU A 84 4.98 34.12 -18.45
C GLU A 84 5.50 32.71 -18.63
N LEU A 85 4.81 31.69 -18.08
CA LEU A 85 5.23 30.31 -18.15
C LEU A 85 5.22 29.78 -19.58
N ARG A 86 6.23 28.98 -19.90
CA ARG A 86 6.47 28.41 -21.22
C ARG A 86 6.78 26.93 -21.12
N PHE A 87 6.95 26.29 -22.26
CA PHE A 87 7.38 24.90 -22.36
C PHE A 87 8.63 24.60 -21.52
N ALA A 88 9.64 25.49 -21.57
CA ALA A 88 10.89 25.31 -20.83
C ALA A 88 10.70 25.29 -19.30
N ASP A 89 9.65 25.90 -18.77
CA ASP A 89 9.32 25.86 -17.35
C ASP A 89 8.69 24.50 -16.98
N LEU A 90 7.84 23.99 -17.86
CA LEU A 90 7.29 22.65 -17.71
C LEU A 90 8.35 21.57 -17.83
N ASP A 91 9.31 21.73 -18.76
CA ASP A 91 10.46 20.85 -18.93
C ASP A 91 11.33 20.80 -17.66
N ALA A 92 11.59 21.95 -17.04
CA ALA A 92 12.29 22.02 -15.75
C ALA A 92 11.54 21.28 -14.62
N ILE A 93 10.22 21.40 -14.57
CA ILE A 93 9.38 20.66 -13.62
C ILE A 93 9.47 19.15 -13.89
N PHE A 94 9.41 18.75 -15.16
CA PHE A 94 9.55 17.36 -15.55
C PHE A 94 10.89 16.77 -15.08
N GLU A 95 11.99 17.46 -15.35
CA GLU A 95 13.32 17.02 -14.92
C GLU A 95 13.44 16.93 -13.39
N ALA A 96 12.89 17.88 -12.64
CA ALA A 96 12.88 17.83 -11.19
C ALA A 96 12.12 16.62 -10.65
N ILE A 97 11.00 16.24 -11.26
CA ILE A 97 10.24 15.05 -10.89
C ILE A 97 10.96 13.77 -11.35
N ASN A 98 11.55 13.80 -12.55
CA ASN A 98 12.25 12.65 -13.13
C ASN A 98 13.53 12.29 -12.36
N THR A 99 14.19 13.28 -11.77
CA THR A 99 15.40 13.11 -10.94
C THR A 99 15.14 13.12 -9.45
N ALA A 100 13.87 13.11 -9.01
CA ALA A 100 13.50 13.17 -7.60
C ALA A 100 14.07 12.00 -6.79
N THR A 101 14.62 12.31 -5.61
CA THR A 101 15.26 11.34 -4.71
C THR A 101 14.44 11.12 -3.44
N ASN A 102 14.62 9.95 -2.84
CA ASN A 102 14.05 9.60 -1.54
C ASN A 102 14.91 10.15 -0.38
N ALA A 103 14.47 9.95 0.85
CA ALA A 103 15.16 10.42 2.05
C ALA A 103 16.58 9.85 2.24
N SER A 104 16.93 8.74 1.60
CA SER A 104 18.25 8.14 1.59
C SER A 104 19.15 8.63 0.44
N GLY A 105 18.65 9.57 -0.38
CA GLY A 105 19.40 10.17 -1.51
C GLY A 105 19.34 9.34 -2.80
N GLY A 106 18.74 8.15 -2.80
CA GLY A 106 18.52 7.36 -4.00
C GLY A 106 17.35 7.86 -4.83
N LEU A 107 17.39 7.66 -6.15
CA LEU A 107 16.25 7.98 -7.01
C LEU A 107 14.98 7.22 -6.54
N TYR A 108 13.84 7.89 -6.62
CA TYR A 108 12.56 7.17 -6.49
C TYR A 108 12.40 6.15 -7.62
N GLU A 109 11.70 5.05 -7.33
CA GLU A 109 11.31 4.08 -8.36
C GLU A 109 10.59 4.76 -9.53
N THR A 110 10.84 4.29 -10.75
CA THR A 110 10.25 4.80 -11.98
C THR A 110 8.72 4.93 -11.89
N ARG A 111 8.06 3.91 -11.33
CA ARG A 111 6.60 3.92 -11.12
C ARG A 111 6.16 5.07 -10.20
N TYR A 112 6.95 5.38 -9.17
CA TYR A 112 6.63 6.47 -8.24
C TYR A 112 6.77 7.84 -8.91
N ARG A 113 7.88 8.07 -9.64
CA ARG A 113 8.13 9.30 -10.41
C ARG A 113 7.05 9.54 -11.46
N ARG A 114 6.65 8.49 -12.20
CA ARG A 114 5.50 8.55 -13.12
C ARG A 114 4.20 8.96 -12.42
N GLY A 115 3.99 8.45 -11.20
CA GLY A 115 2.84 8.81 -10.37
C GLY A 115 2.86 10.28 -9.95
N LEU A 116 4.02 10.82 -9.56
CA LEU A 116 4.18 12.24 -9.23
C LEU A 116 3.88 13.13 -10.45
N TRP A 117 4.43 12.76 -11.62
CA TRP A 117 4.18 13.47 -12.89
C TRP A 117 2.70 13.47 -13.27
N ALA A 118 2.03 12.33 -13.17
CA ALA A 118 0.61 12.21 -13.44
C ALA A 118 -0.24 13.05 -12.46
N ASN A 119 0.12 13.08 -11.18
CA ASN A 119 -0.58 13.88 -10.17
C ASN A 119 -0.41 15.39 -10.41
N PHE A 120 0.80 15.84 -10.80
CA PHE A 120 1.03 17.23 -11.20
C PHE A 120 0.09 17.63 -12.35
N HIS A 121 0.05 16.81 -13.41
CA HIS A 121 -0.83 17.10 -14.54
C HIS A 121 -2.31 17.07 -14.19
N ALA A 122 -2.75 16.16 -13.31
CA ALA A 122 -4.14 16.13 -12.87
C ALA A 122 -4.57 17.46 -12.19
N VAL A 123 -3.65 18.13 -11.50
CA VAL A 123 -3.89 19.46 -10.93
C VAL A 123 -4.00 20.51 -12.03
N ILE A 124 -3.07 20.50 -12.99
CA ILE A 124 -3.08 21.48 -14.10
C ILE A 124 -4.33 21.29 -14.97
N ASP A 125 -4.66 20.07 -15.33
CA ASP A 125 -5.81 19.72 -16.18
C ASP A 125 -7.12 20.17 -15.50
N LEU A 126 -7.28 19.91 -14.18
CA LEU A 126 -8.45 20.37 -13.44
C LEU A 126 -8.47 21.90 -13.33
N GLY A 127 -7.34 22.53 -13.01
CA GLY A 127 -7.25 23.98 -12.90
C GLY A 127 -7.65 24.71 -14.19
N ARG A 128 -7.32 24.12 -15.36
CA ARG A 128 -7.80 24.62 -16.66
C ARG A 128 -9.29 24.38 -16.85
N ALA A 129 -9.77 23.19 -16.49
CA ALA A 129 -11.18 22.82 -16.65
C ALA A 129 -12.12 23.60 -15.72
N THR A 130 -11.60 24.17 -14.63
CA THR A 130 -12.36 24.96 -13.64
C THR A 130 -12.07 26.45 -13.72
N ASP A 131 -11.41 26.92 -14.77
CA ASP A 131 -11.01 28.30 -15.00
C ASP A 131 -10.10 28.91 -13.90
N VAL A 132 -9.60 28.11 -12.99
CA VAL A 132 -8.64 28.53 -11.94
C VAL A 132 -7.29 28.92 -12.55
N LEU A 133 -6.94 28.32 -13.69
CA LEU A 133 -5.71 28.55 -14.46
C LEU A 133 -5.99 29.11 -15.86
N VAL A 134 -6.93 30.03 -15.96
CA VAL A 134 -7.34 30.67 -17.25
C VAL A 134 -6.19 31.42 -17.89
N ASP A 135 -5.31 32.01 -17.11
CA ASP A 135 -4.16 32.81 -17.58
C ASP A 135 -2.94 31.93 -17.96
N LEU A 136 -2.96 30.63 -17.66
CA LEU A 136 -1.86 29.73 -17.94
C LEU A 136 -1.75 29.45 -19.47
N PRO A 137 -0.65 29.82 -20.12
CA PRO A 137 -0.50 29.68 -21.57
C PRO A 137 -0.68 28.25 -22.08
N GLY A 138 -1.23 28.10 -23.28
CA GLY A 138 -1.37 26.81 -23.95
C GLY A 138 -0.01 26.13 -24.23
N THR A 139 1.07 26.92 -24.32
CA THR A 139 2.46 26.42 -24.48
C THR A 139 2.99 25.73 -23.23
N PHE A 140 2.38 25.94 -22.05
CA PHE A 140 2.65 25.18 -20.84
C PHE A 140 1.83 23.88 -20.87
N SER A 141 2.17 22.97 -21.76
CA SER A 141 1.42 21.72 -22.03
C SER A 141 2.36 20.54 -22.21
N ARG A 142 1.83 19.35 -21.96
CA ARG A 142 2.59 18.10 -22.11
C ARG A 142 3.13 17.94 -23.53
N HIS A 143 4.33 17.39 -23.60
CA HIS A 143 4.94 16.94 -24.84
C HIS A 143 5.31 15.45 -24.74
N SER A 144 5.51 14.79 -25.88
CA SER A 144 5.90 13.37 -25.93
C SER A 144 7.26 13.10 -25.25
N SER A 145 8.17 14.12 -25.24
CA SER A 145 9.45 14.05 -24.52
C SER A 145 9.29 13.95 -23.00
N HIS A 146 8.18 14.42 -22.43
CA HIS A 146 7.88 14.33 -21.00
C HIS A 146 7.37 12.92 -20.62
N SER A 147 8.12 11.91 -21.04
CA SER A 147 7.82 10.50 -20.78
C SER A 147 8.92 9.88 -19.93
N ILE A 148 8.55 9.43 -18.74
CA ILE A 148 9.41 8.58 -17.91
C ILE A 148 9.23 7.16 -18.44
N ALA A 149 10.30 6.58 -19.01
CA ALA A 149 10.28 5.25 -19.61
C ALA A 149 9.70 4.21 -18.63
N HIS A 150 8.93 3.27 -19.15
CA HIS A 150 8.51 2.12 -18.38
C HIS A 150 9.75 1.24 -18.21
N GLU A 151 10.12 0.90 -16.97
CA GLU A 151 10.96 -0.27 -16.78
C GLU A 151 10.14 -1.45 -17.30
N GLU A 152 10.54 -2.04 -18.40
CA GLU A 152 10.05 -3.34 -18.81
C GLU A 152 10.25 -4.26 -17.61
N ALA A 153 9.19 -4.99 -17.24
CA ALA A 153 9.34 -6.02 -16.23
C ALA A 153 10.45 -6.95 -16.73
N ASN A 154 11.62 -6.85 -16.11
CA ASN A 154 12.75 -7.70 -16.45
C ASN A 154 12.22 -9.14 -16.38
N GLU A 155 12.45 -9.95 -17.40
CA GLU A 155 12.06 -11.37 -17.40
C GLU A 155 12.63 -12.09 -16.19
N ASP A 156 13.75 -11.62 -15.64
CA ASP A 156 14.30 -12.03 -14.33
C ASP A 156 13.36 -11.74 -13.13
N HIS A 157 12.30 -10.93 -13.30
CA HIS A 157 11.26 -10.71 -12.30
C HIS A 157 10.15 -11.78 -12.30
N ILE A 158 10.21 -12.76 -13.18
CA ILE A 158 9.41 -14.00 -13.12
C ILE A 158 9.66 -14.77 -11.81
N GLY A 159 10.77 -14.49 -11.12
CA GLY A 159 11.18 -15.09 -9.85
C GLY A 159 10.56 -14.51 -8.56
N LYS A 160 9.41 -13.80 -8.60
CA LYS A 160 8.74 -13.31 -7.36
C LYS A 160 7.86 -14.37 -6.67
N ALA A 161 7.62 -15.48 -7.29
CA ALA A 161 6.93 -16.60 -6.69
C ALA A 161 7.87 -17.34 -5.72
N VAL A 162 7.37 -17.68 -4.54
CA VAL A 162 8.09 -18.56 -3.62
C VAL A 162 7.98 -19.99 -4.20
N PRO A 163 9.10 -20.71 -4.47
CA PRO A 163 9.06 -22.06 -4.98
C PRO A 163 8.32 -23.03 -4.03
N GLU A 164 7.66 -24.04 -4.59
CA GLU A 164 6.91 -25.04 -3.82
C GLU A 164 7.79 -25.76 -2.79
N THR A 165 9.04 -26.02 -3.14
CA THR A 165 10.04 -26.63 -2.25
C THR A 165 10.34 -25.74 -1.04
N VAL A 166 10.34 -24.44 -1.21
CA VAL A 166 10.50 -23.46 -0.11
C VAL A 166 9.22 -23.36 0.70
N VAL A 167 8.04 -23.37 0.04
CA VAL A 167 6.74 -23.37 0.74
C VAL A 167 6.63 -24.60 1.64
N ALA A 168 7.01 -25.79 1.18
CA ALA A 168 7.01 -27.00 1.99
C ALA A 168 7.92 -26.90 3.23
N GLN A 169 9.09 -26.23 3.09
CA GLN A 169 9.98 -25.98 4.22
C GLN A 169 9.36 -24.98 5.21
N LEU A 170 8.69 -23.93 4.71
CA LEU A 170 7.95 -22.99 5.55
C LEU A 170 6.84 -23.71 6.33
N ASP A 171 6.06 -24.56 5.67
CA ASP A 171 4.99 -25.33 6.29
C ASP A 171 5.50 -26.24 7.41
N ALA A 172 6.65 -26.89 7.23
CA ALA A 172 7.29 -27.70 8.25
C ALA A 172 7.71 -26.92 9.51
N HIS A 173 7.84 -25.59 9.39
CA HIS A 173 8.26 -24.71 10.48
C HIS A 173 7.13 -23.78 11.00
N MET A 174 5.86 -24.04 10.62
CA MET A 174 4.73 -23.21 11.08
C MET A 174 4.62 -23.10 12.59
N GLY A 175 5.10 -24.08 13.35
CA GLY A 175 5.12 -24.03 14.83
C GLY A 175 5.96 -22.89 15.41
N LEU A 176 6.88 -22.29 14.65
CA LEU A 176 7.68 -21.15 15.07
C LEU A 176 7.03 -19.79 14.77
N LEU A 177 5.96 -19.77 13.97
CA LEU A 177 5.35 -18.53 13.51
C LEU A 177 4.66 -17.76 14.64
N GLY A 178 5.13 -16.55 14.93
CA GLY A 178 4.54 -15.68 15.95
C GLY A 178 4.86 -16.05 17.39
N VAL A 179 5.75 -17.02 17.63
CA VAL A 179 6.10 -17.50 18.99
C VAL A 179 7.06 -16.52 19.69
N ASP A 180 8.07 -16.01 18.97
CA ASP A 180 9.16 -15.20 19.54
C ASP A 180 8.87 -13.69 19.61
N GLY A 181 7.70 -13.26 19.21
CA GLY A 181 7.35 -11.84 19.12
C GLY A 181 6.40 -11.35 20.22
N ASN A 182 6.62 -10.12 20.69
CA ASN A 182 5.66 -9.38 21.50
C ASN A 182 4.38 -8.99 20.72
N TYR A 183 3.88 -9.91 19.88
CA TYR A 183 2.75 -9.62 18.99
C TYR A 183 1.41 -9.60 19.71
N GLY A 184 1.34 -10.15 20.92
CA GLY A 184 0.16 -10.18 21.73
C GLY A 184 0.51 -10.29 23.21
N ARG A 185 0.79 -9.18 23.87
CA ARG A 185 0.99 -9.19 25.33
C ARG A 185 -0.19 -9.76 26.12
N ILE A 186 -1.36 -9.86 25.49
CA ILE A 186 -2.61 -10.31 26.11
C ILE A 186 -2.89 -11.78 25.78
N TRP A 187 -2.27 -12.33 24.72
CA TRP A 187 -2.54 -13.68 24.23
C TRP A 187 -1.42 -14.64 24.58
N SER A 188 -1.76 -15.91 24.70
CA SER A 188 -0.77 -16.96 24.84
C SER A 188 0.04 -17.08 23.51
N ALA A 189 1.28 -17.58 23.62
CA ALA A 189 2.09 -17.89 22.43
C ALA A 189 1.39 -18.88 21.48
N VAL A 190 0.61 -19.82 22.05
CA VAL A 190 -0.14 -20.80 21.28
C VAL A 190 -1.29 -20.18 20.50
N ASP A 191 -2.02 -19.21 21.08
CA ASP A 191 -3.09 -18.50 20.39
C ASP A 191 -2.56 -17.57 19.31
N THR A 192 -1.44 -16.90 19.61
CA THR A 192 -0.74 -16.03 18.66
C THR A 192 -0.23 -16.82 17.47
N ASN A 193 0.42 -17.97 17.72
CA ASN A 193 0.87 -18.87 16.66
C ASN A 193 -0.31 -19.37 15.81
N ALA A 194 -1.38 -19.86 16.44
CA ALA A 194 -2.55 -20.37 15.72
C ALA A 194 -3.16 -19.31 14.77
N MET A 195 -3.25 -18.05 15.23
CA MET A 195 -3.75 -16.96 14.39
C MET A 195 -2.83 -16.68 13.18
N PHE A 196 -1.54 -16.54 13.41
CA PHE A 196 -0.61 -16.24 12.33
C PHE A 196 -0.44 -17.41 11.36
N ALA A 197 -0.47 -18.67 11.86
CA ALA A 197 -0.45 -19.86 11.04
C ALA A 197 -1.68 -19.93 10.12
N ALA A 198 -2.88 -19.67 10.65
CA ALA A 198 -4.10 -19.63 9.85
C ALA A 198 -4.03 -18.47 8.81
N ALA A 199 -3.55 -17.28 9.19
CA ALA A 199 -3.41 -16.17 8.26
C ALA A 199 -2.40 -16.47 7.14
N TYR A 200 -1.28 -17.12 7.46
CA TYR A 200 -0.28 -17.57 6.49
C TYR A 200 -0.88 -18.57 5.50
N GLN A 201 -1.57 -19.62 6.00
CA GLN A 201 -2.18 -20.65 5.15
C GLN A 201 -3.25 -20.02 4.23
N VAL A 202 -4.08 -19.14 4.72
CA VAL A 202 -5.06 -18.42 3.88
C VAL A 202 -4.35 -17.57 2.81
N LEU A 203 -3.24 -16.89 3.12
CA LEU A 203 -2.45 -16.16 2.13
C LEU A 203 -1.91 -17.10 1.04
N ARG A 204 -1.28 -18.20 1.45
CA ARG A 204 -0.69 -19.21 0.59
C ARG A 204 -1.73 -19.83 -0.33
N ASP A 205 -2.84 -20.31 0.26
CA ASP A 205 -3.84 -21.12 -0.45
C ASP A 205 -4.80 -20.30 -1.31
N THR A 206 -4.88 -18.98 -1.11
CA THR A 206 -5.84 -18.14 -1.84
C THR A 206 -5.21 -17.08 -2.71
N GLY A 207 -3.92 -16.82 -2.57
CA GLY A 207 -3.22 -15.75 -3.29
C GLY A 207 -3.84 -14.37 -3.10
N ARG A 208 -4.61 -14.16 -2.01
CA ARG A 208 -5.23 -12.86 -1.74
C ARG A 208 -4.20 -11.86 -1.24
N ARG A 209 -4.52 -10.57 -1.41
CA ARG A 209 -3.63 -9.52 -0.90
C ARG A 209 -3.60 -9.56 0.62
N PRO A 210 -2.45 -9.28 1.27
CA PRO A 210 -2.35 -9.27 2.73
C PRO A 210 -3.43 -8.41 3.39
N GLY A 211 -3.76 -7.26 2.78
CA GLY A 211 -4.84 -6.39 3.28
C GLY A 211 -6.23 -7.02 3.19
N GLU A 212 -6.49 -7.85 2.18
CA GLU A 212 -7.75 -8.58 2.01
C GLU A 212 -7.86 -9.71 3.06
N VAL A 213 -6.75 -10.42 3.33
CA VAL A 213 -6.72 -11.51 4.33
C VAL A 213 -6.89 -10.98 5.75
N VAL A 214 -6.11 -9.99 6.16
CA VAL A 214 -6.20 -9.48 7.54
C VAL A 214 -7.54 -8.82 7.86
N SER A 215 -8.28 -8.37 6.85
CA SER A 215 -9.61 -7.77 6.98
C SER A 215 -10.75 -8.72 6.66
N LEU A 216 -10.52 -10.04 6.70
CA LEU A 216 -11.59 -11.04 6.59
C LEU A 216 -12.57 -10.90 7.76
N ARG A 217 -13.85 -10.98 7.44
CA ARG A 217 -14.90 -10.99 8.43
C ARG A 217 -14.99 -12.36 9.09
N LEU A 218 -15.55 -12.43 10.28
CA LEU A 218 -15.72 -13.70 10.99
C LEU A 218 -16.63 -14.67 10.22
N ASP A 219 -17.61 -14.15 9.48
CA ASP A 219 -18.56 -14.86 8.62
C ASP A 219 -18.06 -15.04 7.17
N CYS A 220 -16.75 -15.17 6.98
CA CYS A 220 -16.13 -15.22 5.66
C CYS A 220 -16.22 -16.58 4.94
N LEU A 221 -16.78 -17.62 5.56
CA LEU A 221 -16.96 -18.93 4.94
C LEU A 221 -18.40 -19.15 4.52
N GLU A 222 -18.58 -19.61 3.29
CA GLU A 222 -19.83 -20.17 2.79
C GLU A 222 -19.60 -21.59 2.30
N CYS A 223 -20.58 -22.47 2.56
CA CYS A 223 -20.59 -23.82 2.01
C CYS A 223 -21.93 -24.04 1.29
N ASP A 224 -21.87 -24.39 0.03
CA ASP A 224 -23.04 -24.69 -0.79
C ASP A 224 -22.80 -25.99 -1.54
N ALA A 225 -23.71 -26.98 -1.39
CA ALA A 225 -23.61 -28.30 -1.97
C ALA A 225 -22.25 -29.02 -1.75
N GLY A 226 -21.57 -28.73 -0.64
CA GLY A 226 -20.25 -29.29 -0.33
C GLY A 226 -19.06 -28.49 -0.89
N GLU A 227 -19.32 -27.45 -1.67
CA GLU A 227 -18.28 -26.55 -2.19
C GLU A 227 -18.07 -25.36 -1.24
N TRP A 228 -16.81 -25.17 -0.85
CA TRP A 228 -16.44 -24.08 0.04
C TRP A 228 -16.04 -22.82 -0.73
N ALA A 229 -16.44 -21.68 -0.21
CA ALA A 229 -16.03 -20.38 -0.72
C ALA A 229 -15.63 -19.44 0.40
N LEU A 230 -14.55 -18.67 0.13
CA LEU A 230 -14.11 -17.56 0.95
C LEU A 230 -14.76 -16.27 0.47
N ILE A 231 -15.43 -15.57 1.38
CA ILE A 231 -16.03 -14.26 1.13
C ILE A 231 -15.07 -13.18 1.60
N TYR A 232 -14.66 -12.31 0.70
CA TYR A 232 -13.68 -11.26 0.99
C TYR A 232 -14.01 -9.93 0.31
N ASP A 233 -13.47 -8.83 0.82
CA ASP A 233 -13.62 -7.50 0.24
C ASP A 233 -12.38 -7.12 -0.58
N ASN A 234 -12.57 -6.83 -1.87
CA ASN A 234 -11.51 -6.32 -2.73
C ASN A 234 -11.46 -4.79 -2.65
N HIS A 235 -10.77 -4.29 -1.63
CA HIS A 235 -10.68 -2.85 -1.36
C HIS A 235 -10.07 -2.05 -2.53
N LYS A 236 -9.09 -2.61 -3.25
CA LYS A 236 -8.43 -1.93 -4.38
C LYS A 236 -9.39 -1.64 -5.53
N LYS A 237 -10.36 -2.53 -5.77
CA LYS A 237 -11.36 -2.39 -6.85
C LYS A 237 -12.73 -1.97 -6.32
N ARG A 238 -12.85 -1.61 -5.02
CA ARG A 238 -14.10 -1.23 -4.34
C ARG A 238 -15.23 -2.26 -4.56
N ARG A 239 -14.88 -3.56 -4.58
CA ARG A 239 -15.84 -4.66 -4.76
C ARG A 239 -15.95 -5.43 -3.46
N LEU A 240 -17.08 -5.30 -2.80
CA LEU A 240 -17.36 -5.96 -1.53
C LEU A 240 -17.92 -7.38 -1.75
N ARG A 241 -17.77 -8.24 -0.74
CA ARG A 241 -18.31 -9.60 -0.66
C ARG A 241 -18.05 -10.44 -1.91
N ARG A 242 -16.80 -10.46 -2.36
CA ARG A 242 -16.39 -11.33 -3.48
C ARG A 242 -16.28 -12.76 -2.99
N ARG A 243 -16.79 -13.69 -3.81
CA ARG A 243 -16.72 -15.13 -3.56
C ARG A 243 -15.50 -15.73 -4.28
N LEU A 244 -14.69 -16.49 -3.55
CA LEU A 244 -13.56 -17.25 -4.07
C LEU A 244 -13.74 -18.72 -3.67
N PRO A 245 -13.86 -19.65 -4.62
CA PRO A 245 -13.80 -21.07 -4.30
C PRO A 245 -12.48 -21.42 -3.59
N ILE A 246 -12.57 -22.23 -2.55
CA ILE A 246 -11.42 -22.72 -1.77
C ILE A 246 -11.56 -24.22 -1.52
N THR A 247 -10.45 -24.86 -1.18
CA THR A 247 -10.45 -26.28 -0.85
C THR A 247 -11.06 -26.53 0.54
N ALA A 248 -11.48 -27.76 0.79
CA ALA A 248 -11.97 -28.18 2.09
C ALA A 248 -10.89 -28.06 3.18
N GLU A 249 -9.63 -28.27 2.82
CA GLU A 249 -8.48 -28.11 3.73
C GLU A 249 -8.31 -26.66 4.16
N THR A 250 -8.37 -25.70 3.23
CA THR A 250 -8.32 -24.26 3.57
C THR A 250 -9.52 -23.85 4.41
N ALA A 251 -10.71 -24.37 4.12
CA ALA A 251 -11.90 -24.12 4.94
C ALA A 251 -11.71 -24.67 6.36
N ALA A 252 -11.17 -25.89 6.50
CA ALA A 252 -10.91 -26.50 7.80
C ALA A 252 -9.91 -25.69 8.65
N VAL A 253 -8.88 -25.09 8.04
CA VAL A 253 -7.94 -24.18 8.72
C VAL A 253 -8.67 -22.98 9.29
N ILE A 254 -9.55 -22.35 8.50
CA ILE A 254 -10.33 -21.20 8.94
C ILE A 254 -11.28 -21.59 10.07
N GLN A 255 -11.98 -22.71 9.95
CA GLN A 255 -12.90 -23.22 10.98
C GLN A 255 -12.18 -23.56 12.28
N ALA A 256 -11.02 -24.20 12.22
CA ALA A 256 -10.20 -24.51 13.40
C ALA A 256 -9.79 -23.22 14.14
N TRP A 257 -9.38 -22.19 13.38
CA TRP A 257 -9.10 -20.89 13.97
C TRP A 257 -10.34 -20.20 14.54
N GLN A 258 -11.49 -20.24 13.85
CA GLN A 258 -12.76 -19.70 14.34
C GLN A 258 -13.16 -20.36 15.67
N ALA A 259 -13.07 -21.69 15.77
CA ALA A 259 -13.38 -22.43 16.97
C ALA A 259 -12.46 -22.04 18.16
N ARG A 260 -11.15 -21.94 17.91
CA ARG A 260 -10.19 -21.49 18.92
C ARG A 260 -10.46 -20.07 19.37
N ARG A 261 -10.67 -19.17 18.41
CA ARG A 261 -10.97 -17.75 18.63
C ARG A 261 -12.24 -17.56 19.48
N ALA A 262 -13.25 -18.39 19.32
CA ALA A 262 -14.50 -18.32 20.08
C ALA A 262 -14.30 -18.51 21.59
N GLY A 263 -13.25 -19.21 22.01
CA GLY A 263 -12.86 -19.40 23.39
C GLY A 263 -11.96 -18.30 23.98
N MET A 264 -11.61 -17.27 23.18
CA MET A 264 -10.71 -16.20 23.62
C MET A 264 -11.48 -15.00 24.16
N ASP A 265 -10.93 -14.37 25.21
CA ASP A 265 -11.44 -13.08 25.70
C ASP A 265 -10.91 -11.94 24.78
N LEU A 266 -11.77 -11.45 23.90
CA LEU A 266 -11.42 -10.50 22.87
C LEU A 266 -12.18 -9.18 23.04
N PRO A 267 -11.52 -8.02 22.85
CA PRO A 267 -12.17 -6.72 22.87
C PRO A 267 -13.34 -6.64 21.87
N ALA A 268 -14.42 -5.95 22.25
CA ALA A 268 -15.63 -5.83 21.44
C ALA A 268 -15.37 -5.31 19.99
N CYS A 269 -14.41 -4.39 19.83
CA CYS A 269 -14.05 -3.85 18.51
C CYS A 269 -13.44 -4.89 17.55
N THR A 270 -13.01 -6.05 18.07
CA THR A 270 -12.39 -7.12 17.28
C THR A 270 -13.37 -8.23 16.89
N GLN A 271 -14.56 -8.27 17.48
CA GLN A 271 -15.48 -9.42 17.39
C GLN A 271 -15.94 -9.75 15.98
N GLY A 272 -16.07 -8.76 15.10
CA GLY A 272 -16.50 -8.96 13.72
C GLY A 272 -15.42 -9.44 12.75
N TRP A 273 -14.17 -9.63 13.17
CA TRP A 273 -13.04 -9.93 12.31
C TRP A 273 -12.52 -11.34 12.53
N LEU A 274 -12.15 -12.03 11.43
CA LEU A 274 -11.54 -13.36 11.53
C LEU A 274 -10.20 -13.29 12.26
N PHE A 275 -9.34 -12.35 11.86
CA PHE A 275 -8.03 -12.12 12.46
C PHE A 275 -8.06 -10.83 13.31
N PRO A 276 -8.33 -10.94 14.61
CA PRO A 276 -8.43 -9.78 15.49
C PRO A 276 -7.08 -9.09 15.69
N ALA A 277 -7.11 -7.80 16.04
CA ALA A 277 -5.89 -7.09 16.42
C ALA A 277 -5.32 -7.69 17.71
N CYS A 278 -4.07 -8.10 17.68
CA CYS A 278 -3.34 -8.65 18.85
C CYS A 278 -2.75 -7.56 19.77
N TRP A 279 -3.15 -6.31 19.59
CA TRP A 279 -2.70 -5.18 20.37
C TRP A 279 -3.86 -4.23 20.65
N GLN A 280 -3.89 -3.65 21.87
CA GLN A 280 -4.82 -2.56 22.18
C GLN A 280 -4.46 -1.34 21.35
N SER A 281 -5.02 -1.20 20.17
CA SER A 281 -4.88 -0.02 19.33
C SER A 281 -6.23 0.60 19.06
N SER A 282 -6.26 1.91 18.89
CA SER A 282 -7.41 2.65 18.38
C SER A 282 -7.69 2.36 16.88
N GLY A 283 -7.23 1.22 16.38
CA GLY A 283 -7.35 0.78 14.99
C GLY A 283 -8.66 0.04 14.71
N PRO A 284 -8.81 -0.49 13.49
CA PRO A 284 -10.05 -1.08 12.97
C PRO A 284 -10.45 -2.39 13.65
N GLY A 285 -9.76 -2.84 14.69
CA GLY A 285 -10.06 -4.08 15.41
C GLY A 285 -9.54 -5.36 14.74
N HIS A 286 -9.02 -5.32 13.52
CA HIS A 286 -8.41 -6.47 12.87
C HIS A 286 -6.88 -6.38 12.84
N LEU A 287 -6.22 -7.52 12.59
CA LEU A 287 -4.78 -7.63 12.40
C LEU A 287 -4.27 -6.62 11.36
N GLY A 288 -3.21 -5.90 11.68
CA GLY A 288 -2.58 -4.97 10.74
C GLY A 288 -1.63 -5.69 9.77
N THR A 289 -1.60 -5.26 8.49
CA THR A 289 -0.65 -5.82 7.50
C THR A 289 0.81 -5.68 7.89
N ILE A 290 1.17 -4.60 8.60
CA ILE A 290 2.54 -4.41 9.12
C ILE A 290 2.87 -5.47 10.16
N ARG A 291 1.94 -5.79 11.06
CA ARG A 291 2.15 -6.83 12.08
C ARG A 291 2.28 -8.22 11.45
N LEU A 292 1.43 -8.53 10.46
CA LEU A 292 1.55 -9.77 9.71
C LEU A 292 2.92 -9.86 9.00
N SER A 293 3.38 -8.77 8.37
CA SER A 293 4.70 -8.73 7.72
C SER A 293 5.84 -8.91 8.72
N GLN A 294 5.76 -8.28 9.91
CA GLN A 294 6.75 -8.43 10.96
C GLN A 294 6.80 -9.87 11.49
N ALA A 295 5.63 -10.48 11.75
CA ALA A 295 5.56 -11.86 12.22
C ALA A 295 6.15 -12.84 11.20
N LEU A 296 5.80 -12.69 9.91
CA LEU A 296 6.37 -13.52 8.85
C LEU A 296 7.88 -13.31 8.71
N ARG A 297 8.38 -12.08 8.82
CA ARG A 297 9.82 -11.81 8.75
C ARG A 297 10.57 -12.48 9.90
N SER A 298 10.13 -12.24 11.15
CA SER A 298 10.75 -12.87 12.33
C SER A 298 10.74 -14.41 12.25
N TRP A 299 9.63 -14.96 11.75
CA TRP A 299 9.50 -16.40 11.55
C TRP A 299 10.50 -16.94 10.52
N VAL A 300 10.57 -16.33 9.33
CA VAL A 300 11.49 -16.73 8.28
C VAL A 300 12.94 -16.61 8.74
N ASP A 301 13.26 -15.58 9.53
CA ASP A 301 14.60 -15.38 10.08
C ASP A 301 14.94 -16.44 11.18
N ALA A 302 13.93 -16.93 11.91
CA ALA A 302 14.09 -17.94 12.94
C ALA A 302 14.26 -19.38 12.38
N ILE A 303 13.89 -19.63 11.11
CA ILE A 303 14.09 -20.94 10.47
C ILE A 303 15.60 -21.17 10.28
N PRO A 304 16.19 -22.28 10.80
CA PRO A 304 17.64 -22.47 10.74
C PRO A 304 18.19 -22.49 9.32
N ARG A 305 17.50 -23.16 8.40
CA ARG A 305 17.91 -23.31 7.00
C ARG A 305 16.69 -23.29 6.09
N LEU A 306 16.80 -22.56 4.98
CA LEU A 306 15.87 -22.57 3.87
C LEU A 306 16.67 -22.76 2.59
N ASP A 307 16.40 -23.83 1.89
CA ASP A 307 17.11 -24.21 0.68
C ASP A 307 16.26 -23.92 -0.56
N SER A 308 16.94 -23.44 -1.61
CA SER A 308 16.34 -23.33 -2.92
C SER A 308 16.38 -24.70 -3.63
N ASP A 309 15.69 -24.81 -4.76
CA ASP A 309 15.77 -25.96 -5.68
C ASP A 309 16.98 -25.88 -6.62
N VAL A 310 17.80 -24.83 -6.51
CA VAL A 310 18.99 -24.62 -7.33
C VAL A 310 20.17 -25.36 -6.68
N PRO A 311 20.81 -26.33 -7.38
CA PRO A 311 21.98 -27.01 -6.85
C PRO A 311 23.23 -26.09 -6.92
N GLY A 312 24.03 -26.16 -5.86
CA GLY A 312 25.39 -25.61 -5.85
C GLY A 312 26.40 -26.46 -6.63
N LEU A 313 27.62 -25.99 -6.70
CA LEU A 313 28.71 -26.71 -7.42
C LEU A 313 29.04 -28.10 -6.83
N ASP A 314 28.76 -28.29 -5.56
CA ASP A 314 28.95 -29.56 -4.82
C ASP A 314 27.68 -30.43 -4.83
N GLY A 315 26.64 -30.04 -5.56
CA GLY A 315 25.35 -30.71 -5.62
C GLY A 315 24.44 -30.48 -4.42
N THR A 316 24.86 -29.69 -3.42
CA THR A 316 23.99 -29.31 -2.32
C THR A 316 23.08 -28.14 -2.74
N PRO A 317 21.80 -28.05 -2.27
CA PRO A 317 20.93 -26.91 -2.55
C PRO A 317 21.54 -25.62 -2.06
N LEU A 318 21.44 -24.56 -2.89
CA LEU A 318 21.84 -23.22 -2.46
C LEU A 318 20.82 -22.64 -1.46
N PRO A 319 21.26 -21.81 -0.50
CA PRO A 319 20.33 -21.11 0.39
C PRO A 319 19.34 -20.25 -0.39
N PHE A 320 18.08 -20.28 0.03
CA PHE A 320 17.07 -19.40 -0.56
C PHE A 320 17.17 -17.98 0.02
N ASP A 321 16.97 -16.96 -0.83
CA ASP A 321 16.94 -15.58 -0.37
C ASP A 321 15.69 -15.32 0.50
N ARG A 322 15.92 -15.20 1.79
CA ARG A 322 14.86 -14.95 2.78
C ARG A 322 14.13 -13.64 2.54
N LEU A 323 14.79 -12.64 1.93
CA LEU A 323 14.17 -11.35 1.62
C LEU A 323 13.07 -11.46 0.55
N ALA A 324 13.12 -12.50 -0.27
CA ALA A 324 12.08 -12.80 -1.24
C ALA A 324 10.77 -13.30 -0.60
N ILE A 325 10.81 -13.73 0.69
CA ILE A 325 9.64 -14.24 1.41
C ILE A 325 8.98 -13.10 2.19
N TYR A 326 7.83 -12.65 1.71
CA TYR A 326 6.99 -11.62 2.34
C TYR A 326 5.52 -11.86 2.01
N PRO A 327 4.56 -11.28 2.75
CA PRO A 327 3.14 -11.63 2.59
C PRO A 327 2.59 -11.52 1.17
N TYR A 328 3.11 -10.58 0.38
CA TYR A 328 2.65 -10.38 -1.00
C TYR A 328 3.24 -11.40 -1.99
N ALA A 329 4.39 -12.05 -1.67
CA ALA A 329 5.04 -13.03 -2.52
C ALA A 329 4.14 -14.25 -2.75
N PHE A 330 3.39 -14.69 -1.74
CA PHE A 330 2.46 -15.83 -1.85
C PHE A 330 1.36 -15.60 -2.89
N ARG A 331 1.05 -14.36 -3.24
CA ARG A 331 0.14 -14.08 -4.34
C ARG A 331 0.72 -14.46 -5.71
N HIS A 332 2.02 -14.35 -5.87
CA HIS A 332 2.70 -14.72 -7.11
C HIS A 332 2.86 -16.24 -7.24
N SER A 333 2.88 -16.94 -6.11
CA SER A 333 2.99 -18.41 -6.07
C SER A 333 1.67 -19.12 -6.36
N TYR A 334 0.54 -18.43 -6.18
CA TYR A 334 -0.80 -18.98 -6.40
C TYR A 334 -1.26 -18.92 -7.87
N ALA A 335 -0.56 -18.19 -8.75
CA ALA A 335 -0.98 -17.92 -10.13
C ALA A 335 -0.75 -19.11 -11.08
#